data_dde5000a8bd9a04cf929941994319816
#
_entry.id   dde5000a8bd9a04cf929941994319816
#
_cell.length_a   1.000
_cell.length_b   1.000
_cell.length_c   1.000
_cell.angle_alpha   90.00
_cell.angle_beta   90.00
_cell.angle_gamma   90.00
#
_symmetry.space_group_name_H-M   'P 1'
#
loop_
_entity.id
_entity.type
_entity.pdbx_description
1 polymer ?
#
loop_
_entity_poly.entity_id
_entity_poly.type
_entity_poly.pdbx_seq_one_letter_code
_entity_poly.pdbx_strand_id
1 'polypeptide(L)'
;MQGSILYESLSSLLAATVAFAIGISVFLRDRSREQFVLFATFCLNLGLFHLALFFAGFPQLRTFFLWVSEVISLFLPWTADRTFSRFVPGVEAGHRARLIQGPLLSILLVAQIGALIFPEVTAEPAWLVERIAVKTFVLGGLLFAASRMWRAARAAAGTAMAPRLRYLFYASLIVLALGSPGIPAIGPIVTAVYLYFVAQTLVRERLLDLPEIAGRIASMTVLVIVVSAVFALLLLWVPATLDGYRSLQLFNIVVASFAVLVLMDPMRTEFERRIEGWLFRERSALRAILGGLRLRMVNLIDPDEMVRVIIDTLEASSRVTRTAIYLVDRTGALVLRGHMGPMPVVRLDPITRRPLIDRMRSRGPLLRDVVQRERDRADRESQAELDEILETLSTIGASLALPILHRHEDDEGDDPAETELLGVLFVDDERLLEPFSREEVELFEGVVAQAGVMIQNSAVYEQRKERERLAALGEMAAGLAHEIR
;
A
#
# COMPACT_ATOMS: atom_id res chain seq x y z
N MET A 1 -41.49 -3.87 12.19
CA MET A 1 -41.23 -2.51 11.70
C MET A 1 -40.35 -1.68 12.64
N GLN A 2 -40.58 -1.61 13.97
CA GLN A 2 -39.70 -0.88 14.89
C GLN A 2 -38.28 -1.39 14.96
N GLY A 3 -38.04 -2.69 14.91
CA GLY A 3 -36.69 -3.29 14.92
C GLY A 3 -35.84 -2.92 13.71
N SER A 4 -36.41 -2.87 12.50
CA SER A 4 -35.66 -2.52 11.28
C SER A 4 -35.18 -1.06 11.27
N ILE A 5 -36.00 -0.15 11.80
CA ILE A 5 -35.65 1.29 11.91
C ILE A 5 -34.50 1.47 12.91
N LEU A 6 -34.49 0.70 14.00
CA LEU A 6 -33.43 0.79 15.00
C LEU A 6 -32.08 0.30 14.43
N TYR A 7 -32.07 -0.81 13.68
CA TYR A 7 -30.84 -1.31 13.04
C TYR A 7 -30.30 -0.35 11.98
N GLU A 8 -31.16 0.30 11.19
CA GLU A 8 -30.78 1.28 10.21
C GLU A 8 -30.16 2.54 10.86
N SER A 9 -30.76 3.02 11.94
CA SER A 9 -30.23 4.14 12.71
C SER A 9 -28.87 3.81 13.34
N LEU A 10 -28.70 2.64 13.95
CA LEU A 10 -27.45 2.23 14.57
C LEU A 10 -26.33 2.03 13.53
N SER A 11 -26.64 1.47 12.37
CA SER A 11 -25.65 1.34 11.28
C SER A 11 -25.22 2.70 10.72
N SER A 12 -26.14 3.67 10.67
CA SER A 12 -25.83 5.06 10.29
C SER A 12 -24.94 5.74 11.34
N LEU A 13 -25.16 5.53 12.64
CA LEU A 13 -24.28 6.01 13.70
C LEU A 13 -22.88 5.44 13.58
N LEU A 14 -22.76 4.14 13.31
CA LEU A 14 -21.45 3.49 13.06
C LEU A 14 -20.72 4.16 11.88
N ALA A 15 -21.40 4.35 10.76
CA ALA A 15 -20.82 4.99 9.58
C ALA A 15 -20.39 6.43 9.86
N ALA A 16 -21.19 7.20 10.60
CA ALA A 16 -20.85 8.55 11.02
C ALA A 16 -19.60 8.58 11.89
N THR A 17 -19.53 7.70 12.91
CA THR A 17 -18.39 7.62 13.82
C THR A 17 -17.10 7.25 13.08
N VAL A 18 -17.16 6.26 12.19
CA VAL A 18 -16.02 5.84 11.37
C VAL A 18 -15.58 6.94 10.42
N ALA A 19 -16.53 7.63 9.77
CA ALA A 19 -16.23 8.74 8.87
C ALA A 19 -15.53 9.90 9.60
N PHE A 20 -16.01 10.31 10.77
CA PHE A 20 -15.36 11.34 11.58
C PHE A 20 -13.98 10.90 12.07
N ALA A 21 -13.84 9.68 12.58
CA ALA A 21 -12.57 9.16 13.07
C ALA A 21 -11.51 9.12 11.96
N ILE A 22 -11.87 8.64 10.77
CA ILE A 22 -10.97 8.60 9.60
C ILE A 22 -10.66 10.04 9.14
N GLY A 23 -11.65 10.91 9.02
CA GLY A 23 -11.47 12.28 8.58
C GLY A 23 -10.51 13.05 9.49
N ILE A 24 -10.71 12.96 10.81
CA ILE A 24 -9.83 13.56 11.82
C ILE A 24 -8.42 12.97 11.77
N SER A 25 -8.30 11.65 11.70
CA SER A 25 -7.02 10.95 11.65
C SER A 25 -6.18 11.38 10.43
N VAL A 26 -6.81 11.46 9.26
CA VAL A 26 -6.13 11.88 8.02
C VAL A 26 -5.77 13.37 8.07
N PHE A 27 -6.67 14.21 8.57
CA PHE A 27 -6.43 15.65 8.71
C PHE A 27 -5.27 15.97 9.65
N LEU A 28 -5.17 15.27 10.79
CA LEU A 28 -4.10 15.48 11.78
C LEU A 28 -2.75 14.98 11.31
N ARG A 29 -2.71 14.04 10.36
CA ARG A 29 -1.48 13.44 9.88
C ARG A 29 -0.62 14.41 9.04
N ASP A 30 -1.24 15.16 8.12
CA ASP A 30 -0.54 16.16 7.32
C ASP A 30 -1.51 17.21 6.79
N ARG A 31 -1.55 18.36 7.46
CA ARG A 31 -2.42 19.49 7.11
C ARG A 31 -1.93 20.28 5.89
N SER A 32 -0.69 20.09 5.48
CA SER A 32 -0.09 20.83 4.37
C SER A 32 -0.48 20.25 3.01
N ARG A 33 -0.83 18.97 2.96
CA ARG A 33 -1.22 18.30 1.71
C ARG A 33 -2.70 18.51 1.41
N GLU A 34 -2.99 19.24 0.35
CA GLU A 34 -4.36 19.53 -0.13
C GLU A 34 -5.23 18.25 -0.25
N GLN A 35 -4.65 17.13 -0.66
CA GLN A 35 -5.33 15.84 -0.80
C GLN A 35 -5.93 15.35 0.52
N PHE A 36 -5.20 15.49 1.63
CA PHE A 36 -5.67 15.05 2.95
C PHE A 36 -6.79 15.95 3.48
N VAL A 37 -6.68 17.26 3.25
CA VAL A 37 -7.72 18.23 3.63
C VAL A 37 -9.02 17.97 2.85
N LEU A 38 -8.93 17.74 1.54
CA LEU A 38 -10.09 17.44 0.71
C LEU A 38 -10.77 16.11 1.10
N PHE A 39 -9.98 15.08 1.37
CA PHE A 39 -10.50 13.80 1.82
C PHE A 39 -11.14 13.91 3.21
N ALA A 40 -10.54 14.65 4.14
CA ALA A 40 -11.12 14.91 5.46
C ALA A 40 -12.45 15.67 5.34
N THR A 41 -12.55 16.63 4.41
CA THR A 41 -13.80 17.36 4.11
C THR A 41 -14.87 16.41 3.56
N PHE A 42 -14.51 15.48 2.68
CA PHE A 42 -15.43 14.45 2.19
C PHE A 42 -15.91 13.53 3.31
N CYS A 43 -14.99 13.06 4.18
CA CYS A 43 -15.33 12.26 5.36
C CYS A 43 -16.25 13.02 6.33
N LEU A 44 -15.99 14.31 6.58
CA LEU A 44 -16.83 15.15 7.42
C LEU A 44 -18.25 15.27 6.85
N ASN A 45 -18.39 15.56 5.56
CA ASN A 45 -19.67 15.67 4.89
C ASN A 45 -20.47 14.36 4.96
N LEU A 46 -19.80 13.23 4.68
CA LEU A 46 -20.42 11.91 4.75
C LEU A 46 -20.78 11.52 6.20
N GLY A 47 -19.94 11.89 7.17
CA GLY A 47 -20.20 11.69 8.58
C GLY A 47 -21.44 12.49 9.06
N LEU A 48 -21.56 13.75 8.67
CA LEU A 48 -22.72 14.58 8.96
C LEU A 48 -24.00 14.02 8.30
N PHE A 49 -23.90 13.54 7.06
CA PHE A 49 -25.01 12.88 6.37
C PHE A 49 -25.53 11.66 7.16
N HIS A 50 -24.65 10.77 7.55
CA HIS A 50 -25.05 9.59 8.32
C HIS A 50 -25.48 9.91 9.74
N LEU A 51 -24.92 10.96 10.37
CA LEU A 51 -25.38 11.44 11.67
C LEU A 51 -26.82 12.00 11.61
N ALA A 52 -27.13 12.72 10.54
CA ALA A 52 -28.52 13.20 10.31
C ALA A 52 -29.47 12.01 10.11
N LEU A 53 -29.07 10.97 9.37
CA LEU A 53 -29.87 9.74 9.22
C LEU A 53 -30.07 9.00 10.55
N PHE A 54 -29.06 8.98 11.43
CA PHE A 54 -29.21 8.44 12.79
C PHE A 54 -30.29 9.16 13.58
N PHE A 55 -30.25 10.50 13.62
CA PHE A 55 -31.28 11.30 14.33
C PHE A 55 -32.65 11.20 13.67
N ALA A 56 -32.73 10.96 12.37
CA ALA A 56 -33.99 10.71 11.67
C ALA A 56 -34.67 9.38 12.10
N GLY A 57 -33.95 8.50 12.80
CA GLY A 57 -34.51 7.31 13.44
C GLY A 57 -35.45 7.60 14.62
N PHE A 58 -35.35 8.80 15.23
CA PHE A 58 -36.21 9.22 16.32
C PHE A 58 -37.49 9.83 15.78
N PRO A 59 -38.67 9.32 16.12
CA PRO A 59 -39.95 9.75 15.53
C PRO A 59 -40.21 11.28 15.61
N GLN A 60 -39.82 11.89 16.72
CA GLN A 60 -40.03 13.31 16.98
C GLN A 60 -39.15 14.24 16.12
N LEU A 61 -37.98 13.74 15.67
CA LEU A 61 -36.99 14.51 14.95
C LEU A 61 -36.90 14.11 13.47
N ARG A 62 -37.69 13.10 13.08
CA ARG A 62 -37.56 12.39 11.79
C ARG A 62 -37.65 13.34 10.59
N THR A 63 -38.69 14.13 10.51
CA THR A 63 -38.93 15.01 9.36
C THR A 63 -37.83 16.04 9.20
N PHE A 64 -37.41 16.65 10.30
CA PHE A 64 -36.34 17.65 10.29
C PHE A 64 -34.99 17.04 9.87
N PHE A 65 -34.59 15.91 10.47
CA PHE A 65 -33.29 15.32 10.15
C PHE A 65 -33.25 14.60 8.79
N LEU A 66 -34.38 14.14 8.26
CA LEU A 66 -34.45 13.70 6.87
C LEU A 66 -34.19 14.89 5.92
N TRP A 67 -34.78 16.02 6.16
CA TRP A 67 -34.52 17.24 5.40
C TRP A 67 -33.05 17.67 5.52
N VAL A 68 -32.49 17.69 6.74
CA VAL A 68 -31.07 17.98 6.97
C VAL A 68 -30.17 17.01 6.19
N SER A 69 -30.50 15.72 6.17
CA SER A 69 -29.72 14.72 5.43
C SER A 69 -29.76 14.96 3.91
N GLU A 70 -30.93 15.36 3.38
CA GLU A 70 -31.07 15.70 1.96
C GLU A 70 -30.23 16.93 1.59
N VAL A 71 -30.24 17.99 2.41
CA VAL A 71 -29.38 19.17 2.22
C VAL A 71 -27.90 18.83 2.25
N ILE A 72 -27.45 18.05 3.24
CA ILE A 72 -26.05 17.63 3.35
C ILE A 72 -25.64 16.75 2.16
N SER A 73 -26.54 15.88 1.68
CA SER A 73 -26.28 15.00 0.56
C SER A 73 -25.96 15.74 -0.74
N LEU A 74 -26.51 16.95 -0.94
CA LEU A 74 -26.21 17.78 -2.11
C LEU A 74 -24.73 18.13 -2.25
N PHE A 75 -23.98 18.20 -1.15
CA PHE A 75 -22.56 18.50 -1.17
C PHE A 75 -21.69 17.26 -1.43
N LEU A 76 -22.23 16.03 -1.32
CA LEU A 76 -21.47 14.79 -1.53
C LEU A 76 -20.83 14.69 -2.92
N PRO A 77 -21.53 14.97 -4.04
CA PRO A 77 -20.93 14.93 -5.36
C PRO A 77 -19.75 15.89 -5.52
N TRP A 78 -19.89 17.08 -4.96
CA TRP A 78 -18.88 18.12 -5.06
C TRP A 78 -17.62 17.81 -4.23
N THR A 79 -17.78 17.32 -2.99
CA THR A 79 -16.66 16.91 -2.14
C THR A 79 -15.98 15.64 -2.68
N ALA A 80 -16.76 14.69 -3.21
CA ALA A 80 -16.24 13.50 -3.85
C ALA A 80 -15.44 13.84 -5.13
N ASP A 81 -15.99 14.69 -6.02
CA ASP A 81 -15.28 15.07 -7.25
C ASP A 81 -13.96 15.77 -6.96
N ARG A 82 -13.93 16.69 -5.99
CA ARG A 82 -12.70 17.35 -5.57
C ARG A 82 -11.67 16.37 -5.01
N THR A 83 -12.10 15.48 -4.14
CA THR A 83 -11.24 14.46 -3.54
C THR A 83 -10.64 13.57 -4.63
N PHE A 84 -11.47 12.98 -5.48
CA PHE A 84 -11.01 12.03 -6.49
C PHE A 84 -10.22 12.67 -7.63
N SER A 85 -10.45 13.94 -7.95
CA SER A 85 -9.67 14.64 -8.98
C SER A 85 -8.22 14.88 -8.57
N ARG A 86 -7.91 14.91 -7.28
CA ARG A 86 -6.55 15.12 -6.76
C ARG A 86 -5.78 13.82 -6.49
N PHE A 87 -6.47 12.68 -6.51
CA PHE A 87 -5.81 11.37 -6.39
C PHE A 87 -4.93 11.04 -7.59
N VAL A 88 -5.15 11.68 -8.75
CA VAL A 88 -4.43 11.38 -9.98
C VAL A 88 -3.69 12.63 -10.46
N PRO A 89 -2.34 12.62 -10.41
CA PRO A 89 -1.53 13.66 -11.01
C PRO A 89 -1.84 13.78 -12.52
N GLY A 90 -2.08 15.00 -13.02
CA GLY A 90 -2.29 15.26 -14.45
C GLY A 90 -3.73 15.16 -14.97
N VAL A 91 -4.70 14.76 -14.15
CA VAL A 91 -6.11 14.88 -14.50
C VAL A 91 -6.62 16.24 -14.06
N GLU A 92 -6.61 17.21 -14.96
CA GLU A 92 -7.22 18.52 -14.70
C GLU A 92 -8.67 18.34 -14.27
N ALA A 93 -9.01 18.95 -13.13
CA ALA A 93 -10.38 19.01 -12.67
C ALA A 93 -11.23 19.70 -13.76
N GLY A 94 -12.08 18.91 -14.42
CA GLY A 94 -12.85 19.38 -15.59
C GLY A 94 -13.59 20.67 -15.29
N HIS A 95 -13.09 21.78 -15.78
CA HIS A 95 -13.67 23.11 -15.59
C HIS A 95 -15.16 23.14 -15.96
N ARG A 96 -15.53 22.42 -17.03
CA ARG A 96 -16.91 22.27 -17.51
C ARG A 96 -17.85 21.59 -16.51
N ALA A 97 -17.37 20.59 -15.78
CA ALA A 97 -18.19 19.90 -14.79
C ALA A 97 -18.52 20.81 -13.59
N ARG A 98 -17.58 21.65 -13.17
CA ARG A 98 -17.80 22.63 -12.10
C ARG A 98 -18.78 23.73 -12.51
N LEU A 99 -18.76 24.14 -13.76
CA LEU A 99 -19.70 25.12 -14.32
C LEU A 99 -21.15 24.62 -14.29
N ILE A 100 -21.37 23.29 -14.37
CA ILE A 100 -22.71 22.71 -14.33
C ILE A 100 -23.12 22.33 -12.91
N GLN A 101 -22.23 21.73 -12.12
CA GLN A 101 -22.54 21.27 -10.77
C GLN A 101 -22.84 22.41 -9.80
N GLY A 102 -22.12 23.54 -9.89
CA GLY A 102 -22.31 24.69 -9.02
C GLY A 102 -23.71 25.31 -9.12
N PRO A 103 -24.16 25.75 -10.31
CA PRO A 103 -25.51 26.32 -10.48
C PRO A 103 -26.62 25.32 -10.10
N LEU A 104 -26.46 24.04 -10.49
CA LEU A 104 -27.46 23.02 -10.17
C LEU A 104 -27.55 22.76 -8.67
N LEU A 105 -26.42 22.71 -7.96
CA LEU A 105 -26.37 22.65 -6.50
C LEU A 105 -27.09 23.83 -5.88
N SER A 106 -26.84 25.06 -6.38
CA SER A 106 -27.47 26.27 -5.84
C SER A 106 -28.99 26.28 -6.06
N ILE A 107 -29.45 25.85 -7.23
CA ILE A 107 -30.89 25.75 -7.52
C ILE A 107 -31.57 24.75 -6.60
N LEU A 108 -30.99 23.55 -6.44
CA LEU A 108 -31.56 22.52 -5.55
C LEU A 108 -31.52 22.92 -4.10
N LEU A 109 -30.47 23.64 -3.66
CA LEU A 109 -30.38 24.17 -2.29
C LEU A 109 -31.46 25.20 -2.01
N VAL A 110 -31.68 26.12 -2.96
CA VAL A 110 -32.77 27.13 -2.84
C VAL A 110 -34.15 26.46 -2.83
N ALA A 111 -34.33 25.40 -3.65
CA ALA A 111 -35.58 24.62 -3.65
C ALA A 111 -35.80 23.95 -2.27
N GLN A 112 -34.78 23.33 -1.69
CA GLN A 112 -34.86 22.70 -0.36
C GLN A 112 -35.15 23.69 0.76
N ILE A 113 -34.57 24.89 0.73
CA ILE A 113 -34.85 25.96 1.67
C ILE A 113 -36.28 26.49 1.47
N GLY A 114 -36.68 26.65 0.22
CA GLY A 114 -38.07 27.08 -0.13
C GLY A 114 -39.12 26.09 0.35
N ALA A 115 -38.89 24.80 0.23
CA ALA A 115 -39.75 23.74 0.74
C ALA A 115 -39.93 23.79 2.28
N LEU A 116 -38.88 24.20 3.01
CA LEU A 116 -38.94 24.37 4.45
C LEU A 116 -39.76 25.59 4.85
N ILE A 117 -39.62 26.70 4.10
CA ILE A 117 -40.26 27.98 4.43
C ILE A 117 -41.74 28.00 4.00
N PHE A 118 -42.07 27.37 2.86
CA PHE A 118 -43.38 27.34 2.24
C PHE A 118 -43.91 25.91 2.05
N PRO A 119 -44.25 25.19 3.14
CA PRO A 119 -44.67 23.78 3.04
C PRO A 119 -45.99 23.62 2.26
N GLU A 120 -46.81 24.65 2.14
CA GLU A 120 -48.04 24.61 1.34
C GLU A 120 -47.82 24.57 -0.16
N VAL A 121 -46.69 25.09 -0.66
CA VAL A 121 -46.33 25.09 -2.08
C VAL A 121 -45.80 23.73 -2.52
N THR A 122 -45.36 22.92 -1.57
CA THR A 122 -44.78 21.59 -1.81
C THR A 122 -45.81 20.46 -1.68
N ALA A 123 -47.09 20.73 -1.95
CA ALA A 123 -48.10 19.68 -2.02
C ALA A 123 -47.80 18.66 -3.14
N GLU A 124 -48.29 17.42 -2.95
CA GLU A 124 -48.13 16.41 -4.00
C GLU A 124 -48.63 16.92 -5.37
N PRO A 125 -47.91 16.80 -6.49
CA PRO A 125 -46.72 15.94 -6.71
C PRO A 125 -45.38 16.68 -6.62
N ALA A 126 -45.30 17.94 -6.26
CA ALA A 126 -44.09 18.77 -6.31
C ALA A 126 -42.97 18.24 -5.42
N TRP A 127 -43.27 17.80 -4.20
CA TRP A 127 -42.28 17.21 -3.30
C TRP A 127 -41.65 15.92 -3.85
N LEU A 128 -42.39 15.10 -4.60
CA LEU A 128 -41.89 13.88 -5.22
C LEU A 128 -40.87 14.20 -6.32
N VAL A 129 -41.15 15.20 -7.15
CA VAL A 129 -40.28 15.69 -8.21
C VAL A 129 -38.98 16.23 -7.61
N GLU A 130 -39.05 17.00 -6.55
CA GLU A 130 -37.90 17.55 -5.85
C GLU A 130 -36.99 16.45 -5.27
N ARG A 131 -37.56 15.47 -4.55
CA ARG A 131 -36.81 14.34 -4.01
C ARG A 131 -36.15 13.49 -5.09
N ILE A 132 -36.84 13.26 -6.21
CA ILE A 132 -36.26 12.54 -7.36
C ILE A 132 -35.11 13.36 -7.95
N ALA A 133 -35.26 14.68 -8.10
CA ALA A 133 -34.25 15.57 -8.60
C ALA A 133 -32.97 15.56 -7.70
N VAL A 134 -33.13 15.67 -6.39
CA VAL A 134 -32.04 15.61 -5.41
C VAL A 134 -31.32 14.26 -5.49
N LYS A 135 -32.06 13.16 -5.45
CA LYS A 135 -31.47 11.81 -5.55
C LYS A 135 -30.74 11.57 -6.87
N THR A 136 -31.33 12.03 -7.98
CA THR A 136 -30.73 11.92 -9.31
C THR A 136 -29.44 12.75 -9.41
N PHE A 137 -29.44 13.97 -8.86
CA PHE A 137 -28.26 14.82 -8.80
C PHE A 137 -27.15 14.17 -7.96
N VAL A 138 -27.46 13.67 -6.76
CA VAL A 138 -26.50 13.04 -5.87
C VAL A 138 -25.92 11.77 -6.48
N LEU A 139 -26.78 10.86 -6.97
CA LEU A 139 -26.36 9.62 -7.58
C LEU A 139 -25.56 9.85 -8.88
N GLY A 140 -26.08 10.72 -9.76
CA GLY A 140 -25.41 11.08 -11.01
C GLY A 140 -24.06 11.75 -10.78
N GLY A 141 -23.98 12.66 -9.81
CA GLY A 141 -22.73 13.33 -9.44
C GLY A 141 -21.69 12.40 -8.82
N LEU A 142 -22.11 11.47 -7.96
CA LEU A 142 -21.22 10.45 -7.42
C LEU A 142 -20.75 9.45 -8.48
N LEU A 143 -21.62 9.02 -9.39
CA LEU A 143 -21.24 8.21 -10.56
C LEU A 143 -20.28 8.95 -11.47
N PHE A 144 -20.49 10.25 -11.68
CA PHE A 144 -19.56 11.07 -12.44
C PHE A 144 -18.19 11.15 -11.76
N ALA A 145 -18.14 11.40 -10.45
CA ALA A 145 -16.91 11.39 -9.68
C ALA A 145 -16.18 10.04 -9.74
N ALA A 146 -16.93 8.93 -9.62
CA ALA A 146 -16.38 7.58 -9.79
C ALA A 146 -15.86 7.34 -11.23
N SER A 147 -16.56 7.81 -12.26
CA SER A 147 -16.12 7.66 -13.66
C SER A 147 -14.77 8.32 -13.94
N ARG A 148 -14.36 9.32 -13.16
CA ARG A 148 -13.04 9.94 -13.27
C ARG A 148 -11.93 9.00 -12.85
N MET A 149 -12.14 8.18 -11.81
CA MET A 149 -11.20 7.14 -11.43
C MET A 149 -11.00 6.13 -12.57
N TRP A 150 -12.08 5.76 -13.26
CA TRP A 150 -11.99 4.86 -14.40
C TRP A 150 -11.22 5.47 -15.58
N ARG A 151 -11.48 6.74 -15.90
CA ARG A 151 -10.73 7.46 -16.95
C ARG A 151 -9.26 7.60 -16.59
N ALA A 152 -8.97 7.94 -15.36
CA ALA A 152 -7.62 8.01 -14.82
C ALA A 152 -6.90 6.66 -14.85
N ALA A 153 -7.60 5.57 -14.51
CA ALA A 153 -7.08 4.21 -14.60
C ALA A 153 -6.73 3.80 -16.05
N ARG A 154 -7.50 4.28 -17.03
CA ARG A 154 -7.17 4.07 -18.45
C ARG A 154 -5.99 4.91 -18.91
N ALA A 155 -5.89 6.16 -18.48
CA ALA A 155 -4.75 7.03 -18.80
C ALA A 155 -3.45 6.54 -18.18
N ALA A 156 -3.53 5.90 -17.02
CA ALA A 156 -2.40 5.30 -16.31
C ALA A 156 -2.14 3.82 -16.73
N ALA A 157 -2.71 3.37 -17.86
CA ALA A 157 -2.54 1.99 -18.32
C ALA A 157 -1.05 1.65 -18.48
N GLY A 158 -0.62 0.52 -17.89
CA GLY A 158 0.78 0.11 -17.84
C GLY A 158 1.54 0.57 -16.59
N THR A 159 0.95 1.42 -15.74
CA THR A 159 1.54 1.79 -14.45
C THR A 159 0.89 1.05 -13.28
N ALA A 160 1.59 0.95 -12.14
CA ALA A 160 1.07 0.37 -10.90
C ALA A 160 -0.16 1.12 -10.34
N MET A 161 -0.44 2.34 -10.81
CA MET A 161 -1.61 3.13 -10.42
C MET A 161 -2.92 2.65 -11.06
N ALA A 162 -2.88 2.04 -12.25
CA ALA A 162 -4.08 1.64 -13.00
C ALA A 162 -4.95 0.62 -12.25
N PRO A 163 -4.42 -0.47 -11.66
CA PRO A 163 -5.21 -1.42 -10.86
C PRO A 163 -5.85 -0.75 -9.64
N ARG A 164 -5.14 0.11 -8.92
CA ARG A 164 -5.64 0.83 -7.74
C ARG A 164 -6.89 1.62 -8.06
N LEU A 165 -6.83 2.42 -9.11
CA LEU A 165 -7.93 3.26 -9.54
C LEU A 165 -9.14 2.43 -10.00
N ARG A 166 -8.89 1.26 -10.62
CA ARG A 166 -9.96 0.31 -10.99
C ARG A 166 -10.65 -0.26 -9.75
N TYR A 167 -9.89 -0.67 -8.74
CA TYR A 167 -10.47 -1.18 -7.48
C TYR A 167 -11.26 -0.11 -6.73
N LEU A 168 -10.75 1.12 -6.64
CA LEU A 168 -11.47 2.24 -6.05
C LEU A 168 -12.77 2.53 -6.82
N PHE A 169 -12.74 2.45 -8.15
CA PHE A 169 -13.92 2.60 -8.98
C PHE A 169 -14.96 1.50 -8.72
N TYR A 170 -14.56 0.23 -8.73
CA TYR A 170 -15.49 -0.88 -8.45
C TYR A 170 -16.03 -0.83 -7.02
N ALA A 171 -15.19 -0.50 -6.04
CA ALA A 171 -15.63 -0.33 -4.65
C ALA A 171 -16.65 0.82 -4.52
N SER A 172 -16.45 1.95 -5.22
CA SER A 172 -17.43 3.04 -5.22
C SER A 172 -18.76 2.65 -5.87
N LEU A 173 -18.73 1.83 -6.94
CA LEU A 173 -19.96 1.29 -7.54
C LEU A 173 -20.72 0.37 -6.59
N ILE A 174 -20.01 -0.48 -5.84
CA ILE A 174 -20.61 -1.37 -4.84
C ILE A 174 -21.28 -0.53 -3.74
N VAL A 175 -20.62 0.52 -3.24
CA VAL A 175 -21.18 1.42 -2.24
C VAL A 175 -22.43 2.13 -2.78
N LEU A 176 -22.39 2.62 -4.02
CA LEU A 176 -23.54 3.27 -4.64
C LEU A 176 -24.72 2.31 -4.84
N ALA A 177 -24.45 1.06 -5.21
CA ALA A 177 -25.48 0.03 -5.41
C ALA A 177 -26.11 -0.41 -4.07
N LEU A 178 -25.30 -0.67 -3.05
CA LEU A 178 -25.77 -1.15 -1.74
C LEU A 178 -26.25 0.00 -0.84
N GLY A 179 -25.78 1.21 -1.07
CA GLY A 179 -26.26 2.42 -0.39
C GLY A 179 -27.60 2.93 -0.91
N SER A 180 -28.15 2.34 -1.99
CA SER A 180 -29.47 2.65 -2.50
C SER A 180 -30.59 2.21 -1.54
N PRO A 181 -31.74 2.91 -1.46
CA PRO A 181 -32.79 2.72 -0.45
C PRO A 181 -33.61 1.42 -0.60
N GLY A 182 -32.94 0.31 -0.77
CA GLY A 182 -33.57 -1.04 -0.84
C GLY A 182 -32.98 -2.05 0.15
N ILE A 183 -31.81 -1.76 0.71
CA ILE A 183 -31.11 -2.67 1.65
C ILE A 183 -30.76 -1.88 2.92
N PRO A 184 -31.73 -1.70 3.83
CA PRO A 184 -31.49 -0.98 5.08
C PRO A 184 -30.42 -1.67 5.92
N ALA A 185 -29.63 -0.90 6.64
CA ALA A 185 -28.52 -1.27 7.51
C ALA A 185 -27.20 -1.70 6.83
N ILE A 186 -27.19 -2.25 5.63
CA ILE A 186 -25.95 -2.68 4.94
C ILE A 186 -25.22 -1.50 4.30
N GLY A 187 -25.93 -0.55 3.71
CA GLY A 187 -25.34 0.60 3.02
C GLY A 187 -24.37 1.41 3.88
N PRO A 188 -24.75 1.85 5.10
CA PRO A 188 -23.83 2.54 6.00
C PRO A 188 -22.58 1.75 6.36
N ILE A 189 -22.71 0.44 6.60
CA ILE A 189 -21.57 -0.44 6.93
C ILE A 189 -20.59 -0.52 5.75
N VAL A 190 -21.10 -0.74 4.53
CA VAL A 190 -20.28 -0.80 3.31
C VAL A 190 -19.60 0.55 3.05
N THR A 191 -20.28 1.66 3.34
CA THR A 191 -19.71 3.00 3.25
C THR A 191 -18.54 3.19 4.23
N ALA A 192 -18.67 2.73 5.47
CA ALA A 192 -17.60 2.78 6.46
C ALA A 192 -16.35 1.97 6.01
N VAL A 193 -16.56 0.76 5.49
CA VAL A 193 -15.49 -0.08 4.94
C VAL A 193 -14.82 0.60 3.74
N TYR A 194 -15.61 1.19 2.84
CA TYR A 194 -15.08 1.93 1.70
C TYR A 194 -14.23 3.13 2.10
N LEU A 195 -14.69 3.94 3.06
CA LEU A 195 -13.92 5.06 3.58
C LEU A 195 -12.58 4.61 4.16
N TYR A 196 -12.58 3.52 4.92
CA TYR A 196 -11.35 2.94 5.45
C TYR A 196 -10.39 2.53 4.32
N PHE A 197 -10.92 1.88 3.28
CA PHE A 197 -10.14 1.48 2.11
C PHE A 197 -9.52 2.68 1.36
N VAL A 198 -10.32 3.73 1.13
CA VAL A 198 -9.85 4.97 0.49
C VAL A 198 -8.79 5.66 1.36
N ALA A 199 -9.00 5.73 2.68
CA ALA A 199 -8.04 6.31 3.62
C ALA A 199 -6.70 5.57 3.60
N GLN A 200 -6.72 4.23 3.62
CA GLN A 200 -5.50 3.43 3.54
C GLN A 200 -4.76 3.65 2.22
N THR A 201 -5.49 3.76 1.12
CA THR A 201 -4.90 4.03 -0.20
C THR A 201 -4.27 5.43 -0.27
N LEU A 202 -4.86 6.42 0.42
CA LEU A 202 -4.37 7.79 0.47
C LEU A 202 -3.15 7.96 1.38
N VAL A 203 -3.22 7.35 2.57
CA VAL A 203 -2.23 7.52 3.65
C VAL A 203 -0.94 6.77 3.36
N ARG A 204 -1.03 5.62 2.71
CA ARG A 204 0.13 4.83 2.32
C ARG A 204 0.46 5.12 0.86
N GLU A 205 1.53 5.84 0.63
CA GLU A 205 2.12 6.10 -0.70
C GLU A 205 2.58 4.81 -1.41
N ARG A 206 2.59 3.69 -0.68
CA ARG A 206 2.93 2.35 -1.18
C ARG A 206 1.68 1.52 -1.38
N LEU A 207 1.66 0.77 -2.46
CA LEU A 207 0.66 -0.28 -2.71
C LEU A 207 0.71 -1.26 -1.52
N LEU A 208 -0.36 -1.27 -0.75
CA LEU A 208 -0.67 -2.46 0.03
C LEU A 208 -1.17 -3.48 -0.98
N ASP A 209 -0.55 -4.66 -1.00
CA ASP A 209 -1.11 -5.79 -1.72
C ASP A 209 -2.56 -5.98 -1.29
N LEU A 210 -3.45 -6.21 -2.27
CA LEU A 210 -4.87 -6.49 -1.99
C LEU A 210 -5.07 -7.53 -0.88
N PRO A 211 -4.28 -8.63 -0.83
CA PRO A 211 -4.31 -9.58 0.27
C PRO A 211 -4.01 -8.95 1.63
N GLU A 212 -3.08 -7.99 1.72
CA GLU A 212 -2.75 -7.31 2.98
C GLU A 212 -3.90 -6.43 3.47
N ILE A 213 -4.54 -5.68 2.56
CA ILE A 213 -5.73 -4.88 2.91
C ILE A 213 -6.88 -5.80 3.32
N ALA A 214 -7.14 -6.85 2.54
CA ALA A 214 -8.19 -7.83 2.85
C ALA A 214 -7.93 -8.53 4.18
N GLY A 215 -6.69 -8.93 4.46
CA GLY A 215 -6.28 -9.52 5.74
C GLY A 215 -6.48 -8.56 6.91
N ARG A 216 -6.11 -7.30 6.75
CA ARG A 216 -6.29 -6.28 7.79
C ARG A 216 -7.78 -5.95 8.02
N ILE A 217 -8.58 -5.85 6.97
CA ILE A 217 -10.04 -5.69 7.11
C ILE A 217 -10.64 -6.92 7.79
N ALA A 218 -10.26 -8.12 7.37
CA ALA A 218 -10.74 -9.36 7.99
C ALA A 218 -10.36 -9.43 9.48
N SER A 219 -9.10 -9.09 9.84
CA SER A 219 -8.64 -9.07 11.22
C SER A 219 -9.42 -8.07 12.08
N MET A 220 -9.62 -6.85 11.56
CA MET A 220 -10.40 -5.83 12.25
C MET A 220 -11.87 -6.26 12.40
N THR A 221 -12.45 -6.89 11.38
CA THR A 221 -13.84 -7.38 11.45
C THR A 221 -13.98 -8.47 12.51
N VAL A 222 -13.08 -9.42 12.54
CA VAL A 222 -13.08 -10.47 13.57
C VAL A 222 -12.89 -9.87 14.96
N LEU A 223 -11.95 -8.94 15.12
CA LEU A 223 -11.71 -8.24 16.38
C LEU A 223 -12.96 -7.49 16.85
N VAL A 224 -13.64 -6.76 15.96
CA VAL A 224 -14.89 -6.06 16.27
C VAL A 224 -15.98 -7.05 16.70
N ILE A 225 -16.13 -8.18 16.02
CA ILE A 225 -17.12 -9.23 16.39
C ILE A 225 -16.80 -9.76 17.79
N VAL A 226 -15.55 -10.09 18.08
CA VAL A 226 -15.14 -10.63 19.39
C VAL A 226 -15.34 -9.60 20.50
N VAL A 227 -14.89 -8.35 20.28
CA VAL A 227 -15.09 -7.26 21.24
C VAL A 227 -16.57 -7.00 21.48
N SER A 228 -17.40 -7.00 20.43
CA SER A 228 -18.84 -6.84 20.53
C SER A 228 -19.49 -7.99 21.29
N ALA A 229 -19.02 -9.23 21.08
CA ALA A 229 -19.52 -10.40 21.81
C ALA A 229 -19.16 -10.33 23.29
N VAL A 230 -17.93 -9.93 23.63
CA VAL A 230 -17.49 -9.72 25.01
C VAL A 230 -18.32 -8.59 25.67
N PHE A 231 -18.54 -7.51 24.96
CA PHE A 231 -19.36 -6.39 25.44
C PHE A 231 -20.81 -6.81 25.67
N ALA A 232 -21.40 -7.55 24.73
CA ALA A 232 -22.74 -8.12 24.85
C ALA A 232 -22.84 -9.08 26.04
N LEU A 233 -21.84 -9.97 26.25
CA LEU A 233 -21.81 -10.88 27.37
C LEU A 233 -21.77 -10.13 28.71
N LEU A 234 -20.94 -9.10 28.84
CA LEU A 234 -20.83 -8.26 30.02
C LEU A 234 -22.12 -7.47 30.31
N LEU A 235 -22.81 -7.00 29.26
CA LEU A 235 -24.09 -6.29 29.39
C LEU A 235 -25.26 -7.22 29.65
N LEU A 236 -25.26 -8.46 29.13
CA LEU A 236 -26.32 -9.45 29.40
C LEU A 236 -26.41 -9.84 30.88
N TRP A 237 -25.34 -9.67 31.63
CA TRP A 237 -25.30 -9.95 33.06
C TRP A 237 -25.95 -8.88 33.92
N VAL A 238 -26.27 -7.71 33.33
CA VAL A 238 -27.06 -6.66 34.00
C VAL A 238 -28.53 -7.11 34.01
N PRO A 239 -29.10 -7.48 35.15
CA PRO A 239 -30.49 -7.92 35.20
C PRO A 239 -31.42 -6.80 34.68
N ALA A 240 -32.39 -7.15 33.86
CA ALA A 240 -33.46 -6.23 33.41
C ALA A 240 -34.26 -5.64 34.60
N THR A 241 -34.05 -6.18 35.79
CA THR A 241 -34.64 -5.69 37.06
C THR A 241 -34.01 -4.42 37.62
N LEU A 242 -32.89 -3.92 37.02
CA LEU A 242 -32.19 -2.70 37.45
C LEU A 242 -32.64 -1.43 36.71
N ASP A 243 -33.82 -1.46 36.08
CA ASP A 243 -34.37 -0.32 35.32
C ASP A 243 -34.51 0.99 36.11
N GLY A 244 -34.32 0.96 37.44
CA GLY A 244 -34.32 2.15 38.33
C GLY A 244 -32.93 2.74 38.64
N TYR A 245 -31.84 2.04 38.36
CA TYR A 245 -30.48 2.45 38.83
C TYR A 245 -29.53 2.85 37.67
N ARG A 246 -29.75 4.02 37.09
CA ARG A 246 -28.91 4.60 36.02
C ARG A 246 -27.39 4.63 36.39
N SER A 247 -27.06 4.82 37.66
CA SER A 247 -25.69 4.85 38.16
C SER A 247 -24.97 3.48 38.02
N LEU A 248 -25.70 2.38 38.27
CA LEU A 248 -25.18 1.04 38.10
C LEU A 248 -25.00 0.65 36.64
N GLN A 249 -25.89 1.08 35.76
CA GLN A 249 -25.74 0.91 34.32
C GLN A 249 -24.50 1.65 33.78
N LEU A 250 -24.30 2.91 34.18
CA LEU A 250 -23.11 3.68 33.80
C LEU A 250 -21.82 3.04 34.33
N PHE A 251 -21.81 2.58 35.59
CA PHE A 251 -20.67 1.86 36.15
C PHE A 251 -20.34 0.59 35.36
N ASN A 252 -21.34 -0.20 34.99
CA ASN A 252 -21.15 -1.42 34.21
C ASN A 252 -20.62 -1.15 32.80
N ILE A 253 -21.08 -0.07 32.14
CA ILE A 253 -20.54 0.39 30.86
C ILE A 253 -19.07 0.78 30.99
N VAL A 254 -18.69 1.49 32.07
CA VAL A 254 -17.29 1.87 32.32
C VAL A 254 -16.43 0.63 32.56
N VAL A 255 -16.89 -0.34 33.38
CA VAL A 255 -16.17 -1.61 33.63
C VAL A 255 -16.04 -2.43 32.34
N ALA A 256 -17.10 -2.54 31.54
CA ALA A 256 -17.08 -3.25 30.26
C ALA A 256 -16.12 -2.57 29.27
N SER A 257 -16.14 -1.24 29.19
CA SER A 257 -15.24 -0.46 28.34
C SER A 257 -13.77 -0.65 28.74
N PHE A 258 -13.48 -0.65 30.05
CA PHE A 258 -12.14 -0.89 30.58
C PHE A 258 -11.66 -2.33 30.30
N ALA A 259 -12.53 -3.33 30.50
CA ALA A 259 -12.23 -4.73 30.18
C ALA A 259 -11.92 -4.93 28.68
N VAL A 260 -12.71 -4.29 27.80
CA VAL A 260 -12.47 -4.31 26.35
C VAL A 260 -11.14 -3.65 26.02
N LEU A 261 -10.82 -2.52 26.63
CA LEU A 261 -9.58 -1.78 26.38
C LEU A 261 -8.33 -2.59 26.78
N VAL A 262 -8.39 -3.28 27.92
CA VAL A 262 -7.33 -4.17 28.39
C VAL A 262 -7.16 -5.41 27.52
N LEU A 263 -8.28 -5.99 27.05
CA LEU A 263 -8.28 -7.18 26.19
C LEU A 263 -7.90 -6.86 24.73
N MET A 264 -8.11 -5.62 24.28
CA MET A 264 -7.92 -5.25 22.87
C MET A 264 -6.47 -5.37 22.42
N ASP A 265 -5.49 -4.93 23.22
CA ASP A 265 -4.08 -4.95 22.86
C ASP A 265 -3.52 -6.37 22.67
N PRO A 266 -3.65 -7.30 23.64
CA PRO A 266 -3.15 -8.66 23.47
C PRO A 266 -3.90 -9.43 22.38
N MET A 267 -5.21 -9.19 22.23
CA MET A 267 -6.00 -9.84 21.19
C MET A 267 -5.60 -9.34 19.80
N ARG A 268 -5.42 -8.04 19.62
CA ARG A 268 -5.00 -7.46 18.35
C ARG A 268 -3.66 -8.03 17.88
N THR A 269 -2.66 -8.08 18.77
CA THR A 269 -1.32 -8.60 18.44
C THR A 269 -1.34 -10.09 18.10
N GLU A 270 -2.12 -10.89 18.81
CA GLU A 270 -2.22 -12.32 18.54
C GLU A 270 -3.02 -12.62 17.25
N PHE A 271 -4.10 -11.85 16.97
CA PHE A 271 -4.86 -11.99 15.74
C PHE A 271 -4.05 -11.51 14.53
N GLU A 272 -3.37 -10.37 14.62
CA GLU A 272 -2.48 -9.90 13.55
C GLU A 272 -1.42 -10.96 13.24
N ARG A 273 -0.78 -11.54 14.26
CA ARG A 273 0.24 -12.60 14.10
C ARG A 273 -0.32 -13.86 13.42
N ARG A 274 -1.52 -14.31 13.79
CA ARG A 274 -2.14 -15.52 13.20
C ARG A 274 -2.60 -15.29 11.76
N ILE A 275 -3.18 -14.13 11.48
CA ILE A 275 -3.65 -13.77 10.14
C ILE A 275 -2.47 -13.54 9.22
N GLU A 276 -1.43 -12.83 9.69
CA GLU A 276 -0.17 -12.69 8.95
C GLU A 276 0.43 -14.07 8.62
N GLY A 277 0.48 -15.00 9.58
CA GLY A 277 0.98 -16.35 9.36
C GLY A 277 0.14 -17.19 8.39
N TRP A 278 -1.15 -16.89 8.24
CA TRP A 278 -2.04 -17.61 7.33
C TRP A 278 -2.10 -17.00 5.92
N LEU A 279 -2.18 -15.66 5.83
CA LEU A 279 -2.26 -14.93 4.56
C LEU A 279 -0.88 -14.76 3.89
N PHE A 280 0.19 -14.66 4.67
CA PHE A 280 1.53 -14.33 4.19
C PHE A 280 2.52 -15.50 4.31
N ARG A 281 2.04 -16.75 4.19
CA ARG A 281 2.88 -17.95 4.24
C ARG A 281 4.07 -17.87 3.27
N GLU A 282 3.85 -17.35 2.08
CA GLU A 282 4.90 -17.22 1.06
C GLU A 282 5.99 -16.21 1.46
N ARG A 283 5.61 -15.08 2.10
CA ARG A 283 6.58 -14.06 2.56
C ARG A 283 7.39 -14.54 3.77
N SER A 284 6.74 -15.25 4.70
CA SER A 284 7.44 -15.83 5.85
C SER A 284 8.40 -16.94 5.42
N ALA A 285 8.05 -17.70 4.38
CA ALA A 285 8.93 -18.70 3.78
C ALA A 285 10.17 -18.04 3.14
N LEU A 286 10.01 -16.97 2.37
CA LEU A 286 11.14 -16.25 1.78
C LEU A 286 12.10 -15.72 2.86
N ARG A 287 11.59 -15.12 3.95
CA ARG A 287 12.41 -14.66 5.07
C ARG A 287 13.24 -15.79 5.69
N ALA A 288 12.64 -16.95 5.93
CA ALA A 288 13.32 -18.12 6.48
C ALA A 288 14.37 -18.67 5.51
N ILE A 289 14.05 -18.71 4.22
CA ILE A 289 14.93 -19.21 3.16
C ILE A 289 16.13 -18.28 2.97
N LEU A 290 15.93 -16.95 2.87
CA LEU A 290 17.03 -16.00 2.71
C LEU A 290 17.91 -15.89 3.97
N GLY A 291 17.31 -16.02 5.17
CA GLY A 291 18.05 -16.13 6.41
C GLY A 291 18.94 -17.37 6.46
N GLY A 292 18.42 -18.52 6.05
CA GLY A 292 19.18 -19.77 5.92
C GLY A 292 20.28 -19.70 4.84
N LEU A 293 20.02 -19.01 3.72
CA LEU A 293 20.99 -18.79 2.65
C LEU A 293 22.21 -18.01 3.16
N ARG A 294 22.01 -16.92 3.91
CA ARG A 294 23.11 -16.14 4.50
C ARG A 294 24.04 -17.00 5.34
N LEU A 295 23.48 -17.87 6.17
CA LEU A 295 24.30 -18.78 7.02
C LEU A 295 25.08 -19.81 6.20
N ARG A 296 24.51 -20.33 5.12
CA ARG A 296 25.21 -21.26 4.22
C ARG A 296 26.36 -20.60 3.49
N MET A 297 26.22 -19.35 3.08
CA MET A 297 27.23 -18.59 2.34
C MET A 297 28.49 -18.30 3.17
N VAL A 298 28.41 -18.27 4.49
CA VAL A 298 29.56 -18.01 5.39
C VAL A 298 30.69 -19.04 5.17
N ASN A 299 30.36 -20.26 4.82
CA ASN A 299 31.30 -21.36 4.69
C ASN A 299 31.76 -21.61 3.23
N LEU A 300 31.29 -20.83 2.27
CA LEU A 300 31.66 -20.96 0.86
C LEU A 300 32.92 -20.14 0.58
N ILE A 301 33.78 -20.69 -0.30
CA ILE A 301 35.00 -20.02 -0.77
C ILE A 301 34.94 -19.80 -2.29
N ASP A 302 34.25 -20.67 -3.03
CA ASP A 302 34.15 -20.60 -4.49
C ASP A 302 32.96 -19.69 -4.92
N PRO A 303 33.23 -18.58 -5.66
CA PRO A 303 32.19 -17.71 -6.18
C PRO A 303 31.16 -18.40 -7.09
N ASP A 304 31.58 -19.39 -7.86
CA ASP A 304 30.68 -20.11 -8.78
C ASP A 304 29.74 -21.06 -7.99
N GLU A 305 30.21 -21.61 -6.86
CA GLU A 305 29.37 -22.38 -5.92
C GLU A 305 28.39 -21.47 -5.21
N MET A 306 28.82 -20.27 -4.79
CA MET A 306 27.93 -19.26 -4.21
C MET A 306 26.78 -18.91 -5.15
N VAL A 307 27.09 -18.63 -6.41
CA VAL A 307 26.07 -18.29 -7.43
C VAL A 307 25.07 -19.44 -7.57
N ARG A 308 25.51 -20.68 -7.63
CA ARG A 308 24.62 -21.85 -7.67
C ARG A 308 23.71 -21.93 -6.44
N VAL A 309 24.26 -21.80 -5.24
CA VAL A 309 23.52 -21.89 -3.99
C VAL A 309 22.46 -20.76 -3.89
N ILE A 310 22.77 -19.54 -4.35
CA ILE A 310 21.82 -18.45 -4.39
C ILE A 310 20.66 -18.77 -5.34
N ILE A 311 20.97 -19.22 -6.58
CA ILE A 311 19.96 -19.52 -7.60
C ILE A 311 19.07 -20.68 -7.15
N ASP A 312 19.63 -21.81 -6.71
CA ASP A 312 18.88 -22.98 -6.25
C ASP A 312 17.96 -22.62 -5.07
N THR A 313 18.45 -21.75 -4.18
CA THR A 313 17.66 -21.29 -3.02
C THR A 313 16.49 -20.40 -3.44
N LEU A 314 16.71 -19.50 -4.40
CA LEU A 314 15.67 -18.63 -4.93
C LEU A 314 14.64 -19.41 -5.74
N GLU A 315 15.07 -20.40 -6.53
CA GLU A 315 14.20 -21.32 -7.25
C GLU A 315 13.31 -22.13 -6.29
N ALA A 316 13.90 -22.69 -5.23
CA ALA A 316 13.17 -23.42 -4.20
C ALA A 316 12.16 -22.55 -3.43
N SER A 317 12.40 -21.24 -3.37
CA SER A 317 11.48 -20.30 -2.68
C SER A 317 10.14 -20.16 -3.38
N SER A 318 10.04 -20.48 -4.66
CA SER A 318 8.88 -20.25 -5.54
C SER A 318 8.36 -18.80 -5.53
N ARG A 319 9.10 -17.86 -4.93
CA ARG A 319 8.73 -16.44 -4.79
C ARG A 319 9.32 -15.58 -5.90
N VAL A 320 10.37 -16.05 -6.52
CA VAL A 320 11.11 -15.39 -7.60
C VAL A 320 10.91 -16.20 -8.89
N THR A 321 10.59 -15.53 -10.00
CA THR A 321 10.41 -16.18 -11.30
C THR A 321 11.63 -16.04 -12.20
N ARG A 322 12.42 -14.97 -12.01
CA ARG A 322 13.65 -14.70 -12.74
C ARG A 322 14.74 -14.20 -11.83
N THR A 323 15.96 -14.70 -12.07
CA THR A 323 17.16 -14.23 -11.36
C THR A 323 18.32 -14.23 -12.34
N ALA A 324 19.20 -13.23 -12.24
CA ALA A 324 20.46 -13.19 -12.96
C ALA A 324 21.55 -12.62 -12.05
N ILE A 325 22.69 -13.30 -11.97
CA ILE A 325 23.84 -12.89 -11.18
C ILE A 325 25.01 -12.60 -12.13
N TYR A 326 25.47 -11.37 -12.09
CA TYR A 326 26.64 -10.91 -12.82
C TYR A 326 27.75 -10.60 -11.84
N LEU A 327 28.95 -11.06 -12.16
CA LEU A 327 30.18 -10.71 -11.44
C LEU A 327 31.10 -9.91 -12.34
N VAL A 328 31.88 -9.02 -11.76
CA VAL A 328 32.87 -8.22 -12.46
C VAL A 328 34.07 -9.12 -12.85
N ASP A 329 34.45 -9.09 -14.12
CA ASP A 329 35.63 -9.81 -14.63
C ASP A 329 36.89 -8.93 -14.49
N ARG A 330 38.05 -9.50 -14.88
CA ARG A 330 39.34 -8.78 -14.86
C ARG A 330 39.39 -7.56 -15.79
N THR A 331 38.46 -7.43 -16.72
CA THR A 331 38.36 -6.30 -17.66
C THR A 331 37.40 -5.23 -17.14
N GLY A 332 36.79 -5.44 -15.98
CA GLY A 332 35.77 -4.55 -15.39
C GLY A 332 34.37 -4.76 -15.94
N ALA A 333 34.16 -5.72 -16.86
CA ALA A 333 32.82 -6.00 -17.40
C ALA A 333 32.04 -6.92 -16.48
N LEU A 334 30.71 -6.70 -16.42
CA LEU A 334 29.80 -7.57 -15.71
C LEU A 334 29.45 -8.80 -16.58
N VAL A 335 29.89 -9.96 -16.17
CA VAL A 335 29.70 -11.24 -16.86
C VAL A 335 28.68 -12.09 -16.12
N LEU A 336 27.71 -12.62 -16.85
CA LEU A 336 26.69 -13.53 -16.30
C LEU A 336 27.37 -14.80 -15.77
N ARG A 337 27.13 -15.10 -14.49
CA ARG A 337 27.64 -16.33 -13.83
C ARG A 337 26.55 -17.36 -13.59
N GLY A 338 25.31 -16.90 -13.47
CA GLY A 338 24.17 -17.79 -13.33
C GLY A 338 22.85 -17.07 -13.52
N HIS A 339 21.83 -17.82 -13.92
CA HIS A 339 20.48 -17.29 -14.11
C HIS A 339 19.41 -18.36 -13.85
N MET A 340 18.22 -17.90 -13.56
CA MET A 340 16.97 -18.65 -13.52
C MET A 340 15.94 -17.96 -14.43
N GLY A 341 15.18 -18.74 -15.21
CA GLY A 341 14.27 -18.23 -16.21
C GLY A 341 14.92 -18.03 -17.60
N PRO A 342 14.34 -17.21 -18.49
CA PRO A 342 14.88 -16.95 -19.83
C PRO A 342 16.30 -16.42 -19.75
N MET A 343 17.16 -16.86 -20.68
CA MET A 343 18.58 -16.46 -20.69
C MET A 343 18.72 -14.96 -20.94
N PRO A 344 19.30 -14.19 -20.02
CA PRO A 344 19.51 -12.77 -20.20
C PRO A 344 20.80 -12.50 -21.01
N VAL A 345 21.12 -11.23 -21.24
CA VAL A 345 22.35 -10.82 -21.91
C VAL A 345 23.57 -11.35 -21.16
N VAL A 346 24.49 -12.03 -21.85
CA VAL A 346 25.65 -12.72 -21.22
C VAL A 346 26.67 -11.74 -20.63
N ARG A 347 26.82 -10.56 -21.23
CA ARG A 347 27.81 -9.56 -20.82
C ARG A 347 27.19 -8.16 -20.85
N LEU A 348 27.35 -7.43 -19.76
CA LEU A 348 26.97 -6.04 -19.65
C LEU A 348 28.23 -5.17 -19.67
N ASP A 349 28.31 -4.26 -20.63
CA ASP A 349 29.42 -3.34 -20.75
C ASP A 349 29.25 -2.20 -19.73
N PRO A 350 30.23 -1.94 -18.85
CA PRO A 350 30.16 -0.89 -17.85
C PRO A 350 30.01 0.52 -18.44
N ILE A 351 30.57 0.74 -19.64
CA ILE A 351 30.53 2.06 -20.29
C ILE A 351 29.10 2.37 -20.76
N THR A 352 28.46 1.39 -21.42
CA THR A 352 27.09 1.55 -21.94
C THR A 352 26.03 1.53 -20.81
N ARG A 353 26.34 0.96 -19.65
CA ARG A 353 25.40 0.84 -18.51
C ARG A 353 25.83 1.66 -17.30
N ARG A 354 26.65 2.68 -17.55
CA ARG A 354 27.21 3.55 -16.52
C ARG A 354 26.14 4.18 -15.62
N PRO A 355 25.01 4.73 -16.10
CA PRO A 355 23.99 5.32 -15.24
C PRO A 355 23.41 4.33 -14.21
N LEU A 356 23.19 3.09 -14.62
CA LEU A 356 22.72 2.02 -13.71
C LEU A 356 23.76 1.73 -12.62
N ILE A 357 25.05 1.58 -13.01
CA ILE A 357 26.15 1.23 -12.11
C ILE A 357 26.41 2.36 -11.11
N ASP A 358 26.53 3.59 -11.58
CA ASP A 358 26.81 4.77 -10.74
C ASP A 358 25.68 5.00 -9.74
N ARG A 359 24.44 4.79 -10.17
CA ARG A 359 23.27 4.91 -9.30
C ARG A 359 23.20 3.81 -8.25
N MET A 360 23.54 2.55 -8.60
CA MET A 360 23.61 1.46 -7.63
C MET A 360 24.71 1.67 -6.60
N ARG A 361 25.88 2.22 -7.01
CA ARG A 361 26.97 2.57 -6.09
C ARG A 361 26.56 3.66 -5.10
N SER A 362 25.87 4.71 -5.58
CA SER A 362 25.53 5.87 -4.76
C SER A 362 24.27 5.70 -3.92
N ARG A 363 23.27 4.92 -4.39
CA ARG A 363 21.96 4.80 -3.73
C ARG A 363 21.60 3.38 -3.29
N GLY A 364 22.44 2.40 -3.61
CA GLY A 364 22.17 0.98 -3.27
C GLY A 364 21.14 0.33 -4.19
N PRO A 365 20.25 -0.52 -3.67
CA PRO A 365 19.27 -1.26 -4.45
C PRO A 365 18.35 -0.39 -5.28
N LEU A 366 18.08 -0.82 -6.52
CA LEU A 366 17.19 -0.14 -7.45
C LEU A 366 15.94 -0.96 -7.71
N LEU A 367 14.79 -0.43 -7.31
CA LEU A 367 13.48 -0.95 -7.65
C LEU A 367 12.98 -0.26 -8.92
N ARG A 368 12.59 -1.03 -9.93
CA ARG A 368 12.06 -0.52 -11.20
C ARG A 368 10.92 0.47 -11.00
N ASP A 369 10.02 0.20 -10.07
CA ASP A 369 8.87 1.06 -9.79
C ASP A 369 9.27 2.39 -9.13
N VAL A 370 10.35 2.39 -8.34
CA VAL A 370 10.89 3.63 -7.74
C VAL A 370 11.52 4.48 -8.82
N VAL A 371 12.34 3.87 -9.69
CA VAL A 371 12.98 4.56 -10.82
C VAL A 371 11.93 5.11 -11.78
N GLN A 372 10.87 4.36 -12.08
CA GLN A 372 9.75 4.82 -12.91
C GLN A 372 9.04 6.04 -12.32
N ARG A 373 8.79 6.04 -11.01
CA ARG A 373 8.16 7.18 -10.31
C ARG A 373 9.06 8.42 -10.26
N GLU A 374 10.36 8.24 -10.10
CA GLU A 374 11.32 9.33 -10.15
C GLU A 374 11.39 9.92 -11.57
N ARG A 375 11.43 9.09 -12.59
CA ARG A 375 11.41 9.49 -13.99
C ARG A 375 10.18 10.35 -14.32
N ASP A 376 9.00 9.98 -13.83
CA ASP A 376 7.75 10.72 -14.06
C ASP A 376 7.73 12.11 -13.37
N ARG A 377 8.65 12.36 -12.43
CA ARG A 377 8.78 13.61 -11.68
C ARG A 377 10.02 14.43 -12.07
N ALA A 378 10.95 13.83 -12.80
CA ALA A 378 12.22 14.41 -13.15
C ALA A 378 12.09 15.45 -14.27
N ASP A 379 13.08 16.35 -14.35
CA ASP A 379 13.28 17.24 -15.48
C ASP A 379 13.82 16.50 -16.71
N ARG A 380 13.86 17.16 -17.88
CA ARG A 380 14.19 16.48 -19.15
C ARG A 380 15.58 15.85 -19.19
N GLU A 381 16.54 16.41 -18.49
CA GLU A 381 17.92 15.91 -18.48
C GLU A 381 18.02 14.64 -17.64
N SER A 382 17.48 14.65 -16.42
CA SER A 382 17.40 13.49 -15.54
C SER A 382 16.48 12.38 -16.08
N GLN A 383 15.48 12.71 -16.89
CA GLN A 383 14.61 11.72 -17.54
C GLN A 383 15.37 10.80 -18.49
N ALA A 384 16.32 11.33 -19.27
CA ALA A 384 17.09 10.54 -20.22
C ALA A 384 17.94 9.45 -19.51
N GLU A 385 18.58 9.81 -18.40
CA GLU A 385 19.35 8.88 -17.57
C GLU A 385 18.46 7.79 -16.96
N LEU A 386 17.30 8.19 -16.44
CA LEU A 386 16.34 7.25 -15.84
C LEU A 386 15.69 6.32 -16.88
N ASP A 387 15.47 6.82 -18.11
CA ASP A 387 14.98 5.99 -19.22
C ASP A 387 16.00 4.91 -19.61
N GLU A 388 17.30 5.23 -19.64
CA GLU A 388 18.37 4.25 -19.90
C GLU A 388 18.45 3.17 -18.81
N ILE A 389 18.29 3.55 -17.54
CA ILE A 389 18.22 2.59 -16.43
C ILE A 389 17.00 1.66 -16.58
N LEU A 390 15.82 2.22 -16.88
CA LEU A 390 14.59 1.45 -17.07
C LEU A 390 14.67 0.51 -18.27
N GLU A 391 15.27 0.95 -19.37
CA GLU A 391 15.53 0.12 -20.55
C GLU A 391 16.45 -1.05 -20.21
N THR A 392 17.50 -0.79 -19.43
CA THR A 392 18.43 -1.85 -18.96
C THR A 392 17.71 -2.87 -18.10
N LEU A 393 16.95 -2.42 -17.09
CA LEU A 393 16.17 -3.31 -16.23
C LEU A 393 15.14 -4.12 -17.03
N SER A 394 14.51 -3.51 -18.03
CA SER A 394 13.54 -4.20 -18.90
C SER A 394 14.20 -5.22 -19.81
N THR A 395 15.40 -4.94 -20.33
CA THR A 395 16.17 -5.84 -21.20
C THR A 395 16.63 -7.09 -20.45
N ILE A 396 17.01 -6.92 -19.17
CA ILE A 396 17.41 -8.05 -18.29
C ILE A 396 16.16 -8.78 -17.78
N GLY A 397 14.99 -8.13 -17.78
CA GLY A 397 13.77 -8.65 -17.20
C GLY A 397 13.83 -8.62 -15.68
N ALA A 398 14.27 -7.49 -15.08
CA ALA A 398 14.42 -7.35 -13.66
C ALA A 398 13.51 -6.23 -13.10
N SER A 399 12.90 -6.49 -11.96
CA SER A 399 12.16 -5.50 -11.18
C SER A 399 12.98 -4.96 -9.99
N LEU A 400 14.03 -5.69 -9.59
CA LEU A 400 14.93 -5.32 -8.51
C LEU A 400 16.37 -5.60 -8.96
N ALA A 401 17.26 -4.61 -8.81
CA ALA A 401 18.70 -4.74 -8.99
C ALA A 401 19.41 -4.43 -7.68
N LEU A 402 20.25 -5.34 -7.23
CA LEU A 402 20.99 -5.25 -5.97
C LEU A 402 22.50 -5.29 -6.25
N PRO A 403 23.27 -4.27 -5.91
CA PRO A 403 24.71 -4.28 -6.08
C PRO A 403 25.36 -5.19 -5.05
N ILE A 404 26.33 -5.99 -5.49
CA ILE A 404 27.24 -6.73 -4.62
C ILE A 404 28.47 -5.82 -4.45
N LEU A 405 28.60 -5.23 -3.29
CA LEU A 405 29.59 -4.21 -2.99
C LEU A 405 30.66 -4.76 -2.04
N HIS A 406 31.88 -4.27 -2.21
CA HIS A 406 32.93 -4.37 -1.23
C HIS A 406 33.18 -3.02 -0.58
N ARG A 407 33.15 -2.98 0.76
CA ARG A 407 33.48 -1.81 1.56
C ARG A 407 34.84 -2.05 2.22
N HIS A 408 35.82 -1.18 2.00
CA HIS A 408 37.09 -1.26 2.69
C HIS A 408 36.88 -0.96 4.19
N GLU A 409 37.39 -1.86 5.07
CA GLU A 409 37.21 -1.72 6.54
C GLU A 409 37.99 -0.55 7.16
N ASP A 410 38.97 0.03 6.42
CA ASP A 410 39.86 1.08 6.94
C ASP A 410 39.33 2.52 6.81
N ASP A 411 38.13 2.70 6.23
CA ASP A 411 37.58 4.03 5.97
C ASP A 411 36.36 4.33 6.85
N GLU A 412 36.55 5.15 7.89
CA GLU A 412 35.49 5.79 8.67
C GLU A 412 34.76 6.90 7.84
N GLY A 413 35.11 7.10 6.56
CA GLY A 413 34.48 8.05 5.63
C GLY A 413 33.29 7.45 4.88
N ASP A 414 32.17 8.16 4.89
CA ASP A 414 30.93 7.79 4.18
C ASP A 414 31.03 8.21 2.68
N ASP A 415 32.22 8.12 2.04
CA ASP A 415 32.43 8.52 0.66
C ASP A 415 32.07 7.38 -0.31
N PRO A 416 30.99 7.52 -1.11
CA PRO A 416 30.55 6.48 -2.06
C PRO A 416 31.57 6.18 -3.18
N ALA A 417 32.61 7.01 -3.32
CA ALA A 417 33.65 6.82 -4.35
C ALA A 417 34.59 5.63 -4.07
N GLU A 418 34.66 5.14 -2.82
CA GLU A 418 35.57 4.07 -2.40
C GLU A 418 34.94 2.68 -2.35
N THR A 419 33.63 2.58 -2.68
CA THR A 419 32.92 1.31 -2.70
C THR A 419 33.11 0.60 -4.03
N GLU A 420 33.81 -0.54 -4.02
CA GLU A 420 34.05 -1.35 -5.21
C GLU A 420 32.84 -2.22 -5.54
N LEU A 421 32.38 -2.17 -6.81
CA LEU A 421 31.31 -3.05 -7.30
C LEU A 421 31.92 -4.40 -7.73
N LEU A 422 31.55 -5.46 -7.03
CA LEU A 422 32.00 -6.85 -7.34
C LEU A 422 31.00 -7.59 -8.23
N GLY A 423 29.75 -7.17 -8.27
CA GLY A 423 28.72 -7.80 -9.08
C GLY A 423 27.34 -7.18 -8.88
N VAL A 424 26.36 -7.75 -9.53
CA VAL A 424 24.94 -7.36 -9.42
C VAL A 424 24.04 -8.59 -9.41
N LEU A 425 23.10 -8.60 -8.46
CA LEU A 425 22.00 -9.55 -8.42
C LEU A 425 20.74 -8.88 -8.97
N PHE A 426 20.19 -9.40 -10.04
CA PHE A 426 18.90 -9.01 -10.61
C PHE A 426 17.84 -10.04 -10.22
N VAL A 427 16.68 -9.58 -9.80
CA VAL A 427 15.56 -10.42 -9.35
C VAL A 427 14.24 -9.88 -9.91
N ASP A 428 13.35 -10.80 -10.31
CA ASP A 428 12.00 -10.47 -10.79
C ASP A 428 10.96 -11.49 -10.34
N ASP A 429 9.72 -11.02 -10.17
CA ASP A 429 8.53 -11.86 -10.06
C ASP A 429 7.45 -11.38 -11.04
N GLU A 430 7.36 -12.04 -12.19
CA GLU A 430 6.42 -11.69 -13.26
C GLU A 430 4.96 -11.79 -12.86
N ARG A 431 4.66 -12.50 -11.78
CA ARG A 431 3.28 -12.73 -11.32
C ARG A 431 2.69 -11.51 -10.63
N LEU A 432 3.52 -10.58 -10.15
CA LEU A 432 3.13 -9.42 -9.36
C LEU A 432 3.54 -8.12 -10.04
N LEU A 433 2.68 -7.10 -9.92
CA LEU A 433 2.94 -5.75 -10.44
C LEU A 433 3.97 -4.98 -9.62
N GLU A 434 4.03 -5.24 -8.30
CA GLU A 434 5.08 -4.76 -7.40
C GLU A 434 5.66 -5.99 -6.68
N PRO A 435 6.72 -6.57 -7.24
CA PRO A 435 7.17 -7.90 -6.82
C PRO A 435 7.81 -7.92 -5.43
N PHE A 436 8.42 -6.81 -4.96
CA PHE A 436 9.19 -6.82 -3.70
C PHE A 436 8.80 -5.68 -2.76
N SER A 437 8.52 -6.03 -1.50
CA SER A 437 8.35 -5.07 -0.40
C SER A 437 9.70 -4.57 0.11
N ARG A 438 9.70 -3.47 0.88
CA ARG A 438 10.93 -2.95 1.49
C ARG A 438 11.63 -3.97 2.38
N GLU A 439 10.86 -4.72 3.15
CA GLU A 439 11.39 -5.76 4.04
C GLU A 439 12.05 -6.89 3.24
N GLU A 440 11.46 -7.28 2.11
CA GLU A 440 12.07 -8.27 1.21
C GLU A 440 13.35 -7.73 0.57
N VAL A 441 13.38 -6.45 0.17
CA VAL A 441 14.60 -5.81 -0.34
C VAL A 441 15.70 -5.81 0.71
N GLU A 442 15.41 -5.46 1.97
CA GLU A 442 16.37 -5.50 3.09
C GLU A 442 16.92 -6.92 3.34
N LEU A 443 16.10 -7.96 3.13
CA LEU A 443 16.56 -9.34 3.19
C LEU A 443 17.51 -9.70 2.06
N PHE A 444 17.20 -9.28 0.82
CA PHE A 444 18.09 -9.45 -0.33
C PHE A 444 19.39 -8.65 -0.17
N GLU A 445 19.34 -7.42 0.37
CA GLU A 445 20.52 -6.64 0.72
C GLU A 445 21.45 -7.42 1.64
N GLY A 446 20.90 -8.10 2.64
CA GLY A 446 21.67 -8.97 3.51
C GLY A 446 22.34 -10.14 2.79
N VAL A 447 21.71 -10.68 1.73
CA VAL A 447 22.31 -11.75 0.90
C VAL A 447 23.44 -11.21 0.03
N VAL A 448 23.24 -10.07 -0.65
CA VAL A 448 24.29 -9.50 -1.52
C VAL A 448 25.46 -8.95 -0.72
N ALA A 449 25.23 -8.43 0.48
CA ALA A 449 26.30 -8.03 1.40
C ALA A 449 27.17 -9.24 1.80
N GLN A 450 26.52 -10.37 2.15
CA GLN A 450 27.26 -11.61 2.45
C GLN A 450 27.99 -12.16 1.21
N ALA A 451 27.41 -12.02 0.01
CA ALA A 451 28.06 -12.38 -1.24
C ALA A 451 29.34 -11.54 -1.47
N GLY A 452 29.26 -10.24 -1.20
CA GLY A 452 30.44 -9.35 -1.30
C GLY A 452 31.60 -9.80 -0.42
N VAL A 453 31.31 -10.07 0.87
CA VAL A 453 32.31 -10.57 1.83
C VAL A 453 32.91 -11.90 1.35
N MET A 454 32.08 -12.80 0.83
CA MET A 454 32.56 -14.11 0.36
C MET A 454 33.46 -13.98 -0.87
N ILE A 455 33.09 -13.15 -1.87
CA ILE A 455 33.92 -12.92 -3.07
C ILE A 455 35.27 -12.36 -2.69
N GLN A 456 35.33 -11.41 -1.75
CA GLN A 456 36.57 -10.86 -1.25
C GLN A 456 37.42 -11.90 -0.54
N ASN A 457 36.86 -12.71 0.33
CA ASN A 457 37.56 -13.77 1.03
C ASN A 457 38.14 -14.80 0.03
N SER A 458 37.37 -15.11 -1.03
CA SER A 458 37.85 -15.98 -2.13
C SER A 458 39.06 -15.37 -2.84
N ALA A 459 39.02 -14.07 -3.17
CA ALA A 459 40.14 -13.40 -3.84
C ALA A 459 41.40 -13.38 -2.95
N VAL A 460 41.26 -13.10 -1.67
CA VAL A 460 42.36 -13.15 -0.69
C VAL A 460 42.94 -14.60 -0.58
N TYR A 461 42.06 -15.60 -0.51
CA TYR A 461 42.48 -17.00 -0.46
C TYR A 461 43.27 -17.42 -1.70
N GLU A 462 42.81 -17.08 -2.91
CA GLU A 462 43.52 -17.41 -4.16
C GLU A 462 44.85 -16.67 -4.26
N GLN A 463 44.97 -15.40 -3.82
CA GLN A 463 46.22 -14.67 -3.75
C GLN A 463 47.23 -15.33 -2.79
N ARG A 464 46.74 -15.78 -1.61
CA ARG A 464 47.58 -16.47 -0.64
C ARG A 464 48.12 -17.80 -1.19
N LYS A 465 47.25 -18.61 -1.78
CA LYS A 465 47.57 -19.87 -2.39
C LYS A 465 48.61 -19.72 -3.51
N GLU A 466 48.47 -18.70 -4.37
CA GLU A 466 49.45 -18.42 -5.41
C GLU A 466 50.79 -17.96 -4.85
N ARG A 467 50.80 -17.13 -3.79
CA ARG A 467 52.04 -16.75 -3.08
C ARG A 467 52.74 -17.98 -2.48
N GLU A 468 52.01 -18.86 -1.83
CA GLU A 468 52.55 -20.11 -1.26
C GLU A 468 53.13 -21.02 -2.36
N ARG A 469 52.43 -21.12 -3.51
CA ARG A 469 52.91 -21.86 -4.66
C ARG A 469 54.22 -21.29 -5.24
N LEU A 470 54.28 -19.97 -5.41
CA LEU A 470 55.49 -19.29 -5.88
C LEU A 470 56.66 -19.43 -4.90
N ALA A 471 56.41 -19.36 -3.60
CA ALA A 471 57.41 -19.58 -2.57
C ALA A 471 57.99 -21.02 -2.64
N ALA A 472 57.10 -22.02 -2.73
CA ALA A 472 57.53 -23.41 -2.86
C ALA A 472 58.36 -23.67 -4.15
N LEU A 473 57.94 -23.05 -5.28
CA LEU A 473 58.74 -23.11 -6.50
C LEU A 473 60.12 -22.44 -6.35
N GLY A 474 60.18 -21.31 -5.64
CA GLY A 474 61.44 -20.63 -5.32
C GLY A 474 62.39 -21.47 -4.48
N GLU A 475 61.88 -22.14 -3.43
CA GLU A 475 62.63 -23.05 -2.60
C GLU A 475 63.18 -24.26 -3.39
N MET A 476 62.34 -24.85 -4.26
CA MET A 476 62.77 -25.96 -5.13
C MET A 476 63.84 -25.51 -6.13
N ALA A 477 63.70 -24.32 -6.73
CA ALA A 477 64.70 -23.76 -7.64
C ALA A 477 66.03 -23.47 -6.94
N ALA A 478 65.97 -22.92 -5.71
CA ALA A 478 67.17 -22.67 -4.89
C ALA A 478 67.90 -24.00 -4.50
N GLY A 479 67.15 -25.04 -4.12
CA GLY A 479 67.66 -26.38 -3.83
C GLY A 479 68.35 -26.99 -5.03
N LEU A 480 67.70 -26.95 -6.20
CA LEU A 480 68.31 -27.44 -7.44
C LEU A 480 69.59 -26.68 -7.85
N ALA A 481 69.57 -25.34 -7.66
CA ALA A 481 70.79 -24.53 -7.92
C ALA A 481 71.92 -24.82 -6.94
N HIS A 482 71.62 -25.27 -5.74
CA HIS A 482 72.65 -25.69 -4.77
C HIS A 482 73.23 -27.08 -5.07
N GLU A 483 72.42 -28.05 -5.58
CA GLU A 483 72.85 -29.36 -5.97
C GLU A 483 73.68 -29.37 -7.28
N ILE A 484 73.43 -28.42 -8.15
CA ILE A 484 74.19 -28.33 -9.43
C ILE A 484 75.56 -27.64 -9.25
N ARG A 485 75.82 -27.02 -8.13
CA ARG A 485 77.07 -26.33 -7.83
C ARG A 485 78.05 -27.24 -7.08
#